data_28dbce7ff4e9c84ee2830f61c740439d
#
_entry.id   28dbce7ff4e9c84ee2830f61c740439d
#
_cell.length_a   1.000
_cell.length_b   1.000
_cell.length_c   1.000
_cell.angle_alpha   90.00
_cell.angle_beta   90.00
_cell.angle_gamma   90.00
#
_symmetry.space_group_name_H-M   'P 1'
#
loop_
_entity.id
_entity.type
_entity.pdbx_description
1 polymer ?
#
loop_
_entity_poly.entity_id
_entity_poly.type
_entity_poly.pdbx_seq_one_letter_code
_entity_poly.pdbx_strand_id
1 'polypeptide(L)'
;EYKFCLPKTAWPPTFLLFYMIVGIVYNRGNFSITLDKNLYFDRGLIMYDDPLNKEYRPTLYAEAPSTFDNISQYWLPEDITEYGGGSHNGKSYLAYTFYVENIGEEIRDYWSEVYIEDVTRNVDDAVRIRIYRNDEYVTFAKGKANGEAESNTTAFLSETLAGRMHIENSMPGSIDKFTLVIWIEGSDQDCTDDILGGEFKVRLRFNSEYVEEN
;
A
#
# COMPACT_ATOMS: atom_id res chain seq x y z
N GLU A 1 48.25 39.39 -5.30
CA GLU A 1 47.33 38.47 -4.56
C GLU A 1 45.89 38.74 -5.04
N TYR A 2 45.37 37.89 -5.91
CA TYR A 2 43.97 37.96 -6.32
C TYR A 2 43.13 37.16 -5.32
N LYS A 3 42.35 37.83 -4.47
CA LYS A 3 41.33 37.19 -3.65
C LYS A 3 40.13 36.86 -4.52
N PHE A 4 39.94 35.56 -4.81
CA PHE A 4 38.71 35.07 -5.39
C PHE A 4 37.61 35.12 -4.32
N CYS A 5 36.71 36.10 -4.43
CA CYS A 5 35.46 36.12 -3.67
C CYS A 5 34.50 35.14 -4.35
N LEU A 6 34.31 33.94 -3.80
CA LEU A 6 33.22 33.05 -4.17
C LEU A 6 31.90 33.73 -3.77
N PRO A 7 30.93 33.83 -4.69
CA PRO A 7 29.61 34.35 -4.33
C PRO A 7 28.97 33.38 -3.34
N LYS A 8 28.64 33.88 -2.16
CA LYS A 8 27.75 33.18 -1.23
C LYS A 8 26.35 33.16 -1.86
N THR A 9 26.08 32.20 -2.71
CA THR A 9 24.71 31.89 -3.17
C THR A 9 23.95 31.26 -2.01
N ALA A 10 23.49 32.10 -1.09
CA ALA A 10 22.43 31.67 -0.19
C ALA A 10 21.17 31.46 -1.05
N TRP A 11 20.70 30.25 -1.10
CA TRP A 11 19.44 29.91 -1.75
C TRP A 11 18.34 30.78 -1.13
N PRO A 12 17.49 31.45 -1.94
CA PRO A 12 16.42 32.28 -1.40
C PRO A 12 15.53 31.42 -0.47
N PRO A 13 15.07 31.97 0.66
CA PRO A 13 14.29 31.22 1.65
C PRO A 13 13.02 30.58 1.06
N THR A 14 12.52 31.09 -0.05
CA THR A 14 11.42 30.50 -0.84
C THR A 14 11.78 29.13 -1.45
N PHE A 15 13.03 28.93 -1.88
CA PHE A 15 13.51 27.64 -2.40
C PHE A 15 13.65 26.61 -1.29
N LEU A 16 14.11 27.00 -0.11
CA LEU A 16 14.19 26.14 1.07
C LEU A 16 12.79 25.73 1.55
N LEU A 17 11.83 26.66 1.55
CA LEU A 17 10.44 26.40 1.91
C LEU A 17 9.79 25.44 0.88
N PHE A 18 10.01 25.68 -0.40
CA PHE A 18 9.53 24.81 -1.47
C PHE A 18 10.12 23.41 -1.37
N TYR A 19 11.43 23.29 -1.12
CA TYR A 19 12.10 22.00 -0.94
C TYR A 19 11.57 21.25 0.30
N MET A 20 11.31 21.97 1.41
CA MET A 20 10.68 21.37 2.60
C MET A 20 9.25 20.91 2.31
N ILE A 21 8.44 21.70 1.60
CA ILE A 21 7.07 21.33 1.25
C ILE A 21 7.07 20.12 0.31
N VAL A 22 7.92 20.13 -0.72
CA VAL A 22 8.08 19.00 -1.64
C VAL A 22 8.57 17.77 -0.88
N GLY A 23 9.54 17.91 0.02
CA GLY A 23 10.02 16.81 0.87
C GLY A 23 8.95 16.22 1.78
N ILE A 24 8.10 17.06 2.38
CA ILE A 24 6.98 16.62 3.23
C ILE A 24 5.90 15.93 2.39
N VAL A 25 5.62 16.41 1.18
CA VAL A 25 4.63 15.78 0.28
C VAL A 25 5.18 14.48 -0.33
N TYR A 26 6.47 14.44 -0.66
CA TYR A 26 7.12 13.25 -1.26
C TYR A 26 7.37 12.13 -0.24
N ASN A 27 7.62 12.47 1.04
CA ASN A 27 7.85 11.52 2.13
C ASN A 27 6.58 11.07 2.87
N ARG A 28 5.39 11.37 2.36
CA ARG A 28 4.16 10.82 2.94
C ARG A 28 3.97 9.40 2.44
N GLY A 29 4.57 8.46 3.16
CA GLY A 29 4.31 7.03 3.08
C GLY A 29 4.59 6.40 1.70
N ASN A 30 5.25 5.27 1.69
CA ASN A 30 5.43 4.46 0.47
C ASN A 30 4.13 3.73 0.10
N PHE A 31 3.07 3.90 0.88
CA PHE A 31 1.79 3.24 0.68
C PHE A 31 0.63 4.17 1.08
N SER A 32 -0.35 4.29 0.19
CA SER A 32 -1.59 5.01 0.46
C SER A 32 -2.82 4.12 0.23
N ILE A 33 -3.86 4.32 1.06
CA ILE A 33 -5.14 3.66 0.95
C ILE A 33 -6.18 4.75 0.70
N THR A 34 -6.94 4.64 -0.39
CA THR A 34 -7.91 5.66 -0.77
C THR A 34 -9.30 5.06 -0.95
N LEU A 35 -10.30 5.75 -0.44
CA LEU A 35 -11.71 5.46 -0.69
C LEU A 35 -12.24 6.46 -1.73
N ASP A 36 -12.81 5.95 -2.82
CA ASP A 36 -13.44 6.80 -3.83
C ASP A 36 -14.57 7.63 -3.22
N LYS A 37 -14.65 8.90 -3.62
CA LYS A 37 -15.64 9.84 -3.08
C LYS A 37 -17.08 9.39 -3.29
N ASN A 38 -17.37 8.71 -4.41
CA ASN A 38 -18.70 8.21 -4.70
C ASN A 38 -19.11 7.10 -3.72
N LEU A 39 -18.17 6.28 -3.27
CA LEU A 39 -18.43 5.27 -2.24
C LEU A 39 -18.89 5.91 -0.92
N TYR A 40 -18.27 7.01 -0.55
CA TYR A 40 -18.65 7.73 0.66
C TYR A 40 -19.98 8.49 0.49
N PHE A 41 -20.07 9.40 -0.50
CA PHE A 41 -21.19 10.32 -0.62
C PHE A 41 -22.47 9.64 -1.10
N ASP A 42 -22.35 8.72 -2.07
CA ASP A 42 -23.51 8.13 -2.73
C ASP A 42 -23.87 6.76 -2.17
N ARG A 43 -22.92 6.07 -1.51
CA ARG A 43 -23.10 4.68 -1.10
C ARG A 43 -22.94 4.43 0.39
N GLY A 44 -22.53 5.41 1.17
CA GLY A 44 -22.44 5.32 2.62
C GLY A 44 -21.33 4.40 3.13
N LEU A 45 -20.26 4.20 2.35
CA LEU A 45 -19.07 3.48 2.82
C LEU A 45 -18.11 4.46 3.48
N ILE A 46 -17.62 4.14 4.66
CA ILE A 46 -16.59 4.90 5.35
C ILE A 46 -15.33 4.06 5.55
N MET A 47 -14.18 4.73 5.63
CA MET A 47 -12.90 4.09 5.92
C MET A 47 -12.24 4.79 7.11
N TYR A 48 -11.67 4.00 8.02
CA TYR A 48 -10.96 4.48 9.22
C TYR A 48 -9.92 3.45 9.67
N ASP A 49 -8.96 3.89 10.49
CA ASP A 49 -7.90 3.04 11.04
C ASP A 49 -7.91 2.92 12.56
N ASP A 50 -8.83 3.62 13.24
CA ASP A 50 -9.04 3.50 14.67
C ASP A 50 -10.48 3.04 14.96
N PRO A 51 -10.70 1.78 15.39
CA PRO A 51 -12.03 1.26 15.66
C PRO A 51 -12.70 1.90 16.89
N LEU A 52 -11.93 2.56 17.75
CA LEU A 52 -12.45 3.30 18.92
C LEU A 52 -12.87 4.73 18.54
N ASN A 53 -12.30 5.26 17.48
CA ASN A 53 -12.63 6.57 16.93
C ASN A 53 -12.86 6.43 15.41
N LYS A 54 -14.09 6.07 15.03
CA LYS A 54 -14.50 5.85 13.64
C LYS A 54 -14.59 7.16 12.84
N GLU A 55 -13.50 7.93 12.85
CA GLU A 55 -13.41 9.13 12.04
C GLU A 55 -13.18 8.75 10.58
N TYR A 56 -14.11 9.12 9.70
CA TYR A 56 -13.95 8.94 8.27
C TYR A 56 -12.71 9.65 7.73
N ARG A 57 -11.88 8.89 7.02
CA ARG A 57 -10.70 9.40 6.32
C ARG A 57 -10.74 8.95 4.87
N PRO A 58 -10.76 9.91 3.90
CA PRO A 58 -10.74 9.55 2.48
C PRO A 58 -9.43 8.93 2.04
N THR A 59 -8.36 9.15 2.80
CA THR A 59 -7.03 8.60 2.55
C THR A 59 -6.33 8.29 3.86
N LEU A 60 -5.80 7.07 3.95
CA LEU A 60 -4.90 6.62 5.01
C LEU A 60 -3.49 6.48 4.44
N TYR A 61 -2.48 6.66 5.28
CA TYR A 61 -1.08 6.55 4.90
C TYR A 61 -0.38 5.57 5.84
N ALA A 62 0.24 4.55 5.26
CA ALA A 62 1.12 3.65 5.98
C ALA A 62 2.57 4.09 5.77
N GLU A 63 3.28 4.29 6.87
CA GLU A 63 4.70 4.59 6.83
C GLU A 63 5.48 3.28 6.72
N ALA A 64 6.30 3.15 5.68
CA ALA A 64 7.19 2.01 5.55
C ALA A 64 8.39 2.16 6.51
N PRO A 65 8.96 1.05 7.00
CA PRO A 65 10.26 1.08 7.63
C PRO A 65 11.31 1.68 6.69
N SER A 66 12.29 2.39 7.25
CA SER A 66 13.33 3.07 6.47
C SER A 66 14.23 2.10 5.70
N THR A 67 14.29 0.85 6.12
CA THR A 67 15.04 -0.23 5.49
C THR A 67 14.24 -1.52 5.62
N PHE A 68 14.21 -2.29 4.54
CA PHE A 68 13.65 -3.63 4.51
C PHE A 68 14.78 -4.64 4.29
N ASP A 69 14.87 -5.63 5.18
CA ASP A 69 15.55 -6.88 4.84
C ASP A 69 14.53 -7.85 4.23
N ASN A 70 15.00 -8.80 3.43
CA ASN A 70 14.14 -9.87 2.96
C ASN A 70 13.78 -10.83 4.09
N ILE A 71 12.58 -11.39 4.04
CA ILE A 71 12.13 -12.45 4.93
C ILE A 71 11.35 -13.50 4.14
N SER A 72 11.24 -14.71 4.68
CA SER A 72 10.28 -15.67 4.16
C SER A 72 8.88 -15.39 4.70
N GLN A 73 7.84 -15.63 3.88
CA GLN A 73 6.44 -15.57 4.29
C GLN A 73 6.13 -16.38 5.57
N TYR A 74 6.90 -17.43 5.85
CA TYR A 74 6.74 -18.28 7.04
C TYR A 74 7.24 -17.62 8.33
N TRP A 75 7.90 -16.46 8.25
CA TRP A 75 8.37 -15.68 9.40
C TRP A 75 7.47 -14.48 9.71
N LEU A 76 6.40 -14.29 8.94
CA LEU A 76 5.38 -13.33 9.29
C LEU A 76 4.69 -13.78 10.58
N PRO A 77 4.37 -12.86 11.52
CA PRO A 77 3.66 -13.21 12.75
C PRO A 77 2.31 -13.86 12.47
N GLU A 78 1.98 -14.91 13.21
CA GLU A 78 0.68 -15.60 13.07
C GLU A 78 -0.48 -14.69 13.53
N ASP A 79 -0.21 -13.79 14.47
CA ASP A 79 -1.15 -12.81 15.03
C ASP A 79 -1.20 -11.47 14.28
N ILE A 80 -0.63 -11.41 13.05
CA ILE A 80 -0.50 -10.17 12.28
C ILE A 80 -1.85 -9.47 12.01
N THR A 81 -2.94 -10.22 12.02
CA THR A 81 -4.30 -9.69 11.85
C THR A 81 -4.98 -9.30 13.16
N GLU A 82 -4.39 -9.58 14.32
CA GLU A 82 -5.03 -9.29 15.62
C GLU A 82 -4.91 -7.82 16.04
N TYR A 83 -4.05 -7.06 15.35
CA TYR A 83 -3.88 -5.63 15.64
C TYR A 83 -5.16 -4.84 15.40
N GLY A 84 -5.40 -3.86 16.30
CA GLY A 84 -6.63 -3.09 16.33
C GLY A 84 -6.75 -2.01 15.25
N GLY A 85 -5.64 -1.60 14.60
CA GLY A 85 -5.65 -0.60 13.54
C GLY A 85 -4.37 0.20 13.43
N GLY A 86 -4.17 0.86 12.29
CA GLY A 86 -2.98 1.64 11.98
C GLY A 86 -1.75 0.80 11.64
N SER A 87 -0.58 1.43 11.64
CA SER A 87 0.72 0.78 11.34
C SER A 87 1.18 -0.11 12.49
N HIS A 88 1.58 -1.34 12.15
CA HIS A 88 2.21 -2.30 13.07
C HIS A 88 3.35 -3.06 12.39
N ASN A 89 4.23 -2.31 11.74
CA ASN A 89 5.35 -2.81 10.98
C ASN A 89 6.30 -3.67 11.80
N GLY A 90 6.83 -4.73 11.18
CA GLY A 90 8.01 -5.41 11.67
C GLY A 90 9.30 -4.78 11.15
N LYS A 91 10.44 -5.43 11.41
CA LYS A 91 11.74 -4.96 10.91
C LYS A 91 11.88 -5.13 9.39
N SER A 92 11.21 -6.14 8.81
CA SER A 92 11.36 -6.57 7.42
C SER A 92 10.02 -6.70 6.70
N TYR A 93 8.97 -6.10 7.22
CA TYR A 93 7.67 -6.00 6.55
C TYR A 93 6.93 -4.74 6.98
N LEU A 94 6.13 -4.22 6.05
CA LEU A 94 5.10 -3.24 6.35
C LEU A 94 3.82 -3.99 6.71
N ALA A 95 3.13 -3.56 7.77
CA ALA A 95 1.80 -4.03 8.09
C ALA A 95 0.92 -2.86 8.52
N TYR A 96 -0.30 -2.82 7.98
CA TYR A 96 -1.27 -1.76 8.27
C TYR A 96 -2.68 -2.31 8.30
N THR A 97 -3.39 -2.07 9.41
CA THR A 97 -4.78 -2.50 9.60
C THR A 97 -5.73 -1.31 9.54
N PHE A 98 -6.84 -1.48 8.83
CA PHE A 98 -7.90 -0.48 8.71
C PHE A 98 -9.25 -1.16 8.46
N TYR A 99 -10.31 -0.36 8.43
CA TYR A 99 -11.68 -0.82 8.34
C TYR A 99 -12.42 -0.10 7.25
N VAL A 100 -13.29 -0.83 6.55
CA VAL A 100 -14.31 -0.29 5.64
C VAL A 100 -15.66 -0.69 6.21
N GLU A 101 -16.54 0.28 6.49
CA GLU A 101 -17.84 0.06 7.09
C GLU A 101 -18.94 0.60 6.19
N ASN A 102 -19.99 -0.19 5.98
CA ASN A 102 -21.19 0.26 5.32
C ASN A 102 -22.14 0.91 6.36
N ILE A 103 -22.14 2.24 6.41
CA ILE A 103 -23.05 3.03 7.27
C ILE A 103 -24.33 3.44 6.52
N GLY A 104 -24.48 3.04 5.25
CA GLY A 104 -25.66 3.26 4.44
C GLY A 104 -26.83 2.35 4.81
N GLU A 105 -27.95 2.51 4.09
CA GLU A 105 -29.17 1.73 4.32
C GLU A 105 -29.32 0.56 3.34
N GLU A 106 -28.45 0.42 2.35
CA GLU A 106 -28.54 -0.57 1.28
C GLU A 106 -27.33 -1.51 1.27
N ILE A 107 -27.51 -2.71 0.73
CA ILE A 107 -26.43 -3.64 0.43
C ILE A 107 -25.58 -3.05 -0.69
N ARG A 108 -24.26 -3.13 -0.55
CA ARG A 108 -23.30 -2.56 -1.51
C ARG A 108 -22.24 -3.58 -1.91
N ASP A 109 -21.89 -3.50 -3.18
CA ASP A 109 -20.70 -4.15 -3.71
C ASP A 109 -19.62 -3.09 -3.95
N TYR A 110 -18.39 -3.45 -3.75
CA TYR A 110 -17.25 -2.58 -4.03
C TYR A 110 -16.00 -3.37 -4.42
N TRP A 111 -15.06 -2.70 -5.06
CA TRP A 111 -13.78 -3.26 -5.48
C TRP A 111 -12.65 -2.71 -4.64
N SER A 112 -11.70 -3.58 -4.32
CA SER A 112 -10.41 -3.25 -3.77
C SER A 112 -9.34 -3.53 -4.83
N GLU A 113 -8.55 -2.52 -5.22
CA GLU A 113 -7.55 -2.60 -6.27
C GLU A 113 -6.19 -2.13 -5.76
N VAL A 114 -5.14 -2.88 -6.04
CA VAL A 114 -3.76 -2.59 -5.64
C VAL A 114 -3.00 -2.07 -6.86
N TYR A 115 -2.81 -0.76 -6.93
CA TYR A 115 -2.03 -0.11 -7.98
C TYR A 115 -0.56 -0.03 -7.61
N ILE A 116 0.32 -0.32 -8.58
CA ILE A 116 1.76 -0.11 -8.49
C ILE A 116 2.05 1.26 -9.09
N GLU A 117 2.52 2.20 -8.26
CA GLU A 117 2.75 3.59 -8.67
C GLU A 117 4.18 3.86 -9.12
N ASP A 118 5.16 3.19 -8.50
CA ASP A 118 6.56 3.37 -8.82
C ASP A 118 7.38 2.14 -8.44
N VAL A 119 8.30 1.76 -9.29
CA VAL A 119 9.24 0.66 -9.08
C VAL A 119 10.62 1.09 -9.55
N THR A 120 11.62 0.92 -8.72
CA THR A 120 13.01 1.08 -9.13
C THR A 120 13.80 -0.20 -8.88
N ARG A 121 14.81 -0.47 -9.72
CA ARG A 121 15.68 -1.64 -9.64
C ARG A 121 14.95 -2.99 -9.67
N ASN A 122 13.78 -3.05 -10.28
CA ASN A 122 12.96 -4.26 -10.39
C ASN A 122 12.69 -4.95 -9.02
N VAL A 123 12.60 -4.17 -7.94
CA VAL A 123 12.36 -4.73 -6.60
C VAL A 123 11.03 -5.47 -6.52
N ASP A 124 10.10 -5.15 -7.41
CA ASP A 124 8.80 -5.81 -7.57
C ASP A 124 8.92 -7.31 -7.92
N ASP A 125 10.06 -7.76 -8.51
CA ASP A 125 10.29 -9.15 -8.82
C ASP A 125 10.26 -10.04 -7.56
N ALA A 126 10.75 -9.52 -6.42
CA ALA A 126 10.78 -10.24 -5.14
C ALA A 126 9.74 -9.74 -4.12
N VAL A 127 8.99 -8.68 -4.40
CA VAL A 127 7.96 -8.15 -3.49
C VAL A 127 6.74 -9.05 -3.43
N ARG A 128 6.18 -9.17 -2.23
CA ARG A 128 4.88 -9.79 -1.99
C ARG A 128 3.94 -8.79 -1.34
N ILE A 129 2.68 -8.78 -1.78
CA ILE A 129 1.61 -7.97 -1.23
C ILE A 129 0.52 -8.93 -0.78
N ARG A 130 0.28 -9.00 0.53
CA ARG A 130 -0.81 -9.80 1.09
C ARG A 130 -1.87 -8.88 1.66
N ILE A 131 -3.11 -9.17 1.28
CA ILE A 131 -4.28 -8.47 1.82
C ILE A 131 -5.12 -9.51 2.55
N TYR A 132 -5.27 -9.30 3.84
CA TYR A 132 -6.25 -10.00 4.64
C TYR A 132 -7.55 -9.19 4.61
N ARG A 133 -8.65 -9.88 4.45
CA ARG A 133 -10.00 -9.37 4.68
C ARG A 133 -10.67 -10.29 5.69
N ASN A 134 -10.90 -9.78 6.88
CA ASN A 134 -11.36 -10.60 8.00
C ASN A 134 -10.41 -11.80 8.22
N ASP A 135 -10.88 -13.03 8.04
CA ASP A 135 -10.11 -14.27 8.25
C ASP A 135 -9.51 -14.85 6.95
N GLU A 136 -9.78 -14.23 5.79
CA GLU A 136 -9.29 -14.70 4.49
C GLU A 136 -8.18 -13.79 3.96
N TYR A 137 -7.30 -14.32 3.12
CA TYR A 137 -6.27 -13.51 2.47
C TYR A 137 -5.98 -13.94 1.05
N VAL A 138 -5.44 -12.99 0.29
CA VAL A 138 -4.80 -13.22 -1.01
C VAL A 138 -3.39 -12.63 -0.98
N THR A 139 -2.45 -13.31 -1.62
CA THR A 139 -1.07 -12.82 -1.78
C THR A 139 -0.82 -12.59 -3.26
N PHE A 140 -0.43 -11.38 -3.60
CA PHE A 140 -0.05 -10.99 -4.96
C PHE A 140 1.47 -10.93 -5.08
N ALA A 141 1.98 -11.37 -6.25
CA ALA A 141 3.40 -11.32 -6.61
C ALA A 141 3.54 -11.12 -8.11
N LYS A 142 4.66 -10.57 -8.56
CA LYS A 142 5.00 -10.59 -9.98
C LYS A 142 5.15 -12.04 -10.44
N GLY A 143 4.65 -12.34 -11.63
CA GLY A 143 4.78 -13.69 -12.21
C GLY A 143 6.21 -13.99 -12.62
N LYS A 144 6.54 -15.26 -12.65
CA LYS A 144 7.83 -15.77 -13.15
C LYS A 144 8.06 -15.37 -14.60
N ALA A 145 9.31 -15.40 -15.03
CA ALA A 145 9.68 -15.13 -16.42
C ALA A 145 8.98 -16.03 -17.47
N ASN A 146 8.52 -17.21 -17.06
CA ASN A 146 7.72 -18.12 -17.89
C ASN A 146 6.22 -17.81 -17.89
N GLY A 147 5.77 -16.78 -17.17
CA GLY A 147 4.38 -16.36 -17.04
C GLY A 147 3.56 -17.09 -15.98
N GLU A 148 4.17 -18.05 -15.25
CA GLU A 148 3.49 -18.72 -14.13
C GLU A 148 3.48 -17.85 -12.88
N ALA A 149 2.48 -18.04 -12.02
CA ALA A 149 2.47 -17.41 -10.70
C ALA A 149 3.57 -17.98 -9.80
N GLU A 150 4.08 -17.15 -8.89
CA GLU A 150 4.90 -17.63 -7.79
C GLU A 150 4.11 -18.55 -6.84
N SER A 151 4.82 -19.39 -6.09
CA SER A 151 4.18 -20.39 -5.21
C SER A 151 3.27 -19.72 -4.19
N ASN A 152 2.03 -20.19 -4.09
CA ASN A 152 0.99 -19.69 -3.17
C ASN A 152 0.67 -18.19 -3.37
N THR A 153 0.77 -17.71 -4.61
CA THR A 153 0.44 -16.32 -4.95
C THR A 153 -0.50 -16.26 -6.16
N THR A 154 -1.09 -15.10 -6.33
CA THR A 154 -1.77 -14.67 -7.56
C THR A 154 -0.82 -13.72 -8.30
N ALA A 155 -0.57 -14.00 -9.58
CA ALA A 155 0.29 -13.15 -10.39
C ALA A 155 -0.28 -11.73 -10.52
N PHE A 156 0.58 -10.72 -10.58
CA PHE A 156 0.16 -9.36 -10.89
C PHE A 156 -0.63 -9.33 -12.20
N LEU A 157 -1.69 -8.54 -12.21
CA LEU A 157 -2.56 -8.40 -13.39
C LEU A 157 -1.88 -7.61 -14.52
N SER A 158 -1.06 -6.64 -14.15
CA SER A 158 -0.23 -5.84 -15.07
C SER A 158 0.96 -5.23 -14.33
N GLU A 159 1.79 -4.47 -15.04
CA GLU A 159 2.90 -3.72 -14.44
C GLU A 159 2.42 -2.61 -13.49
N THR A 160 1.20 -2.12 -13.66
CA THR A 160 0.62 -1.03 -12.88
C THR A 160 -0.48 -1.48 -11.91
N LEU A 161 -0.95 -2.73 -12.02
CA LEU A 161 -2.02 -3.29 -11.21
C LEU A 161 -1.62 -4.65 -10.66
N ALA A 162 -1.29 -4.69 -9.37
CA ALA A 162 -0.91 -5.94 -8.72
C ALA A 162 -2.10 -6.91 -8.58
N GLY A 163 -3.27 -6.40 -8.24
CA GLY A 163 -4.44 -7.26 -8.08
C GLY A 163 -5.68 -6.51 -7.68
N ARG A 164 -6.79 -7.24 -7.65
CA ARG A 164 -8.09 -6.72 -7.24
C ARG A 164 -8.91 -7.79 -6.54
N MET A 165 -9.83 -7.35 -5.69
CA MET A 165 -10.82 -8.19 -5.02
C MET A 165 -12.20 -7.55 -5.17
N HIS A 166 -13.20 -8.36 -5.50
CA HIS A 166 -14.60 -7.96 -5.47
C HIS A 166 -15.19 -8.30 -4.11
N ILE A 167 -15.74 -7.30 -3.45
CA ILE A 167 -16.42 -7.45 -2.17
C ILE A 167 -17.91 -7.32 -2.45
N GLU A 168 -18.60 -8.44 -2.34
CA GLU A 168 -20.02 -8.53 -2.61
C GLU A 168 -20.84 -8.49 -1.32
N ASN A 169 -22.06 -7.96 -1.41
CA ASN A 169 -23.06 -8.04 -0.35
C ASN A 169 -22.62 -7.40 0.98
N SER A 170 -21.88 -6.28 0.95
CA SER A 170 -21.62 -5.50 2.16
C SER A 170 -22.93 -4.97 2.71
N MET A 171 -23.44 -5.59 3.76
CA MET A 171 -24.72 -5.24 4.38
C MET A 171 -24.65 -3.95 5.18
N PRO A 172 -25.77 -3.23 5.35
CA PRO A 172 -25.84 -2.11 6.30
C PRO A 172 -25.31 -2.51 7.69
N GLY A 173 -24.37 -1.72 8.21
CA GLY A 173 -23.70 -1.95 9.50
C GLY A 173 -22.58 -3.00 9.47
N SER A 174 -22.30 -3.64 8.34
CA SER A 174 -21.16 -4.56 8.23
C SER A 174 -19.83 -3.81 8.22
N ILE A 175 -18.82 -4.42 8.83
CA ILE A 175 -17.46 -3.90 8.91
C ILE A 175 -16.53 -4.96 8.33
N ASP A 176 -15.81 -4.59 7.28
CA ASP A 176 -14.71 -5.37 6.75
C ASP A 176 -13.39 -4.87 7.35
N LYS A 177 -12.68 -5.75 8.04
CA LYS A 177 -11.34 -5.49 8.55
C LYS A 177 -10.33 -5.89 7.50
N PHE A 178 -9.48 -4.95 7.09
CA PHE A 178 -8.39 -5.20 6.17
C PHE A 178 -7.04 -5.10 6.89
N THR A 179 -6.16 -6.04 6.63
CA THR A 179 -4.74 -5.93 7.00
C THR A 179 -3.90 -6.11 5.76
N LEU A 180 -3.16 -5.07 5.40
CA LEU A 180 -2.21 -5.10 4.31
C LEU A 180 -0.84 -5.43 4.86
N VAL A 181 -0.15 -6.38 4.21
CA VAL A 181 1.22 -6.76 4.54
C VAL A 181 2.07 -6.74 3.27
N ILE A 182 3.21 -6.05 3.30
CA ILE A 182 4.16 -6.01 2.19
C ILE A 182 5.54 -6.42 2.70
N TRP A 183 6.21 -7.33 1.99
CA TRP A 183 7.57 -7.77 2.30
C TRP A 183 8.34 -8.14 1.03
N ILE A 184 9.65 -8.30 1.17
CA ILE A 184 10.54 -8.87 0.14
C ILE A 184 10.72 -10.35 0.48
N GLU A 185 10.34 -11.25 -0.44
CA GLU A 185 10.42 -12.70 -0.23
C GLU A 185 11.84 -13.22 -0.45
N GLY A 186 12.51 -13.55 0.64
CA GLY A 186 13.91 -13.98 0.59
C GLY A 186 14.14 -15.35 -0.04
N SER A 187 13.11 -16.17 -0.19
CA SER A 187 13.19 -17.46 -0.88
C SER A 187 12.94 -17.36 -2.39
N ASP A 188 12.61 -16.17 -2.89
CA ASP A 188 12.47 -15.90 -4.32
C ASP A 188 13.82 -15.92 -5.03
N GLN A 189 13.88 -16.52 -6.22
CA GLN A 189 15.09 -16.58 -7.02
C GLN A 189 15.52 -15.19 -7.54
N ASP A 190 14.58 -14.28 -7.68
CA ASP A 190 14.78 -12.90 -8.13
C ASP A 190 15.18 -11.96 -6.97
N CYS A 191 15.20 -12.47 -5.72
CA CYS A 191 15.70 -11.73 -4.55
C CYS A 191 17.24 -11.73 -4.57
N THR A 192 17.82 -10.92 -5.44
CA THR A 192 19.27 -10.81 -5.64
C THR A 192 19.80 -9.44 -5.21
N ASP A 193 21.14 -9.27 -5.18
CA ASP A 193 21.78 -7.99 -4.85
C ASP A 193 21.38 -6.84 -5.81
N ASP A 194 20.87 -7.15 -7.00
CA ASP A 194 20.47 -6.15 -8.00
C ASP A 194 19.27 -5.30 -7.55
N ILE A 195 18.42 -5.84 -6.67
CA ILE A 195 17.27 -5.11 -6.13
C ILE A 195 17.63 -4.21 -4.94
N LEU A 196 18.86 -4.29 -4.41
CA LEU A 196 19.27 -3.50 -3.26
C LEU A 196 19.14 -1.99 -3.51
N GLY A 197 18.45 -1.31 -2.58
CA GLY A 197 18.14 0.11 -2.70
C GLY A 197 17.04 0.41 -3.73
N GLY A 198 16.29 -0.60 -4.15
CA GLY A 198 15.06 -0.44 -4.92
C GLY A 198 13.96 0.22 -4.07
N GLU A 199 13.08 0.94 -4.76
CA GLU A 199 11.89 1.54 -4.16
C GLU A 199 10.65 0.89 -4.77
N PHE A 200 9.64 0.67 -3.94
CA PHE A 200 8.35 0.13 -4.35
C PHE A 200 7.23 0.97 -3.74
N LYS A 201 6.42 1.56 -4.59
CA LYS A 201 5.32 2.42 -4.17
C LYS A 201 4.00 1.88 -4.69
N VAL A 202 3.05 1.69 -3.78
CA VAL A 202 1.73 1.15 -4.10
C VAL A 202 0.62 1.98 -3.50
N ARG A 203 -0.57 1.87 -4.11
CA ARG A 203 -1.81 2.42 -3.61
C ARG A 203 -2.89 1.35 -3.59
N LEU A 204 -3.56 1.20 -2.47
CA LEU A 204 -4.79 0.44 -2.38
C LEU A 204 -5.98 1.40 -2.58
N ARG A 205 -6.83 1.12 -3.54
CA ARG A 205 -7.98 1.94 -3.88
C ARG A 205 -9.27 1.14 -3.77
N PHE A 206 -10.28 1.75 -3.17
CA PHE A 206 -11.63 1.21 -3.10
C PHE A 206 -12.54 1.98 -4.06
N ASN A 207 -13.20 1.25 -4.97
CA ASN A 207 -14.06 1.80 -6.02
C ASN A 207 -15.43 1.12 -6.02
N SER A 208 -16.46 1.86 -6.46
CA SER A 208 -17.80 1.32 -6.63
C SER A 208 -18.01 0.54 -7.93
N GLU A 209 -17.14 0.77 -8.90
CA GLU A 209 -17.24 0.19 -10.23
C GLU A 209 -15.86 -0.32 -10.66
N TYR A 210 -15.88 -1.36 -11.46
CA TYR A 210 -14.71 -1.86 -12.16
C TYR A 210 -14.28 -0.82 -13.22
N VAL A 211 -13.06 -0.34 -13.12
CA VAL A 211 -12.45 0.50 -14.15
C VAL A 211 -11.56 -0.39 -15.01
N GLU A 212 -12.01 -0.70 -16.24
CA GLU A 212 -11.10 -1.28 -17.25
C GLU A 212 -10.08 -0.20 -17.64
N GLU A 213 -8.81 -0.44 -17.33
CA GLU A 213 -7.74 0.34 -17.94
C GLU A 213 -7.60 -0.09 -19.43
N ASN A 214 -7.82 0.86 -20.35
CA ASN A 214 -7.60 0.70 -21.78
C ASN A 214 -6.11 0.86 -22.12
#